data_852608cd95057d5daf55cac25a954fd1
#
_entry.id   852608cd95057d5daf55cac25a954fd1
#
_cell.length_a   1.000
_cell.length_b   1.000
_cell.length_c   1.000
_cell.angle_alpha   90.00
_cell.angle_beta   90.00
_cell.angle_gamma   90.00
#
_symmetry.space_group_name_H-M   'P 1'
#
loop_
_entity.id
_entity.type
_entity.pdbx_description
1 polymer ?
#
loop_
_entity_poly.entity_id
_entity_poly.type
_entity_poly.pdbx_seq_one_letter_code
_entity_poly.pdbx_strand_id
1 'polypeptide(L)'
;MNKTVLAVFIASYVGAAPSFAQESDQKHAHNETVTRIDKSIQDKHDEHTDDGHEEHELQDGQKHDEHGGEGADEHDDHESEHAHDKGESENKDDEEHDESASASLDSNQMALANIKVSTLSPKIVNYTLYAPGEILSNGYSSYRVSPRVASVVTRRHVALGDRVNKGQVLVTLFSETVAQAQANYRTTYPEWERVKGLGRKTVGEQRYIDAKANFEAASAVLISYGLSDADLKTLTSQQSITLGEYRLRAEIDGAVLSDSFEQGQRIDAGEPLISLADESELWVEAHLPSNINLRLGAGSPAQIKVGDFTVDATVTQEAHTIDPVTRTRTVRLLVSNPEHRLHPGQFAEVYFRFLTKMPVMAVSESALMRGPDGDWTVFVED
;
A
#
# COMPACT_ATOMS: atom_id res chain seq x y z
N MET A 1 26.20 49.52 -18.58
CA MET A 1 26.77 48.19 -18.44
C MET A 1 25.96 47.49 -17.33
N ASN A 2 25.06 46.62 -17.70
CA ASN A 2 24.18 45.96 -16.76
C ASN A 2 24.89 44.67 -16.29
N LYS A 3 25.35 44.70 -15.06
CA LYS A 3 25.87 43.48 -14.40
C LYS A 3 24.70 42.61 -14.01
N THR A 4 24.49 41.53 -14.74
CA THR A 4 23.46 40.52 -14.39
C THR A 4 24.09 39.54 -13.43
N VAL A 5 23.81 39.71 -12.15
CA VAL A 5 24.20 38.75 -11.12
C VAL A 5 23.35 37.49 -11.29
N LEU A 6 24.01 36.39 -11.57
CA LEU A 6 23.36 35.06 -11.69
C LEU A 6 23.23 34.46 -10.28
N ALA A 7 22.03 34.41 -9.73
CA ALA A 7 21.75 33.66 -8.52
C ALA A 7 21.22 32.28 -8.89
N VAL A 8 21.97 31.23 -8.62
CA VAL A 8 21.53 29.84 -8.72
C VAL A 8 20.76 29.51 -7.45
N PHE A 9 19.45 29.50 -7.53
CA PHE A 9 18.63 28.99 -6.44
C PHE A 9 18.43 27.46 -6.60
N ILE A 10 19.29 26.70 -5.94
CA ILE A 10 18.94 25.34 -5.54
C ILE A 10 18.09 25.52 -4.28
N ALA A 11 16.78 25.30 -4.38
CA ALA A 11 15.85 25.47 -3.27
C ALA A 11 16.09 24.42 -2.20
N SER A 12 17.03 24.68 -1.29
CA SER A 12 17.02 24.06 0.04
C SER A 12 16.13 24.93 0.91
N TYR A 13 14.84 24.62 0.96
CA TYR A 13 13.89 25.33 1.79
C TYR A 13 13.99 24.80 3.23
N VAL A 14 14.79 25.47 4.05
CA VAL A 14 14.71 25.36 5.51
C VAL A 14 13.57 26.26 5.94
N GLY A 15 12.45 25.68 6.31
CA GLY A 15 11.26 26.39 6.74
C GLY A 15 11.45 27.06 8.10
N ALA A 16 11.35 28.37 8.13
CA ALA A 16 11.02 29.12 9.36
C ALA A 16 9.49 29.19 9.46
N ALA A 17 8.96 28.67 10.56
CA ALA A 17 7.56 28.78 10.91
C ALA A 17 7.20 30.22 11.32
N PRO A 18 6.09 30.81 10.87
CA PRO A 18 5.54 31.98 11.50
C PRO A 18 4.70 31.57 12.71
N SER A 19 5.07 32.12 13.88
CA SER A 19 4.25 32.14 15.06
C SER A 19 3.02 33.02 14.80
N PHE A 20 1.82 32.46 14.90
CA PHE A 20 0.59 33.26 15.02
C PHE A 20 0.13 33.29 16.47
N ALA A 21 0.00 34.54 16.93
CA ALA A 21 -0.54 34.92 18.21
C ALA A 21 -2.03 34.55 18.33
N GLN A 22 -2.34 34.20 19.53
CA GLN A 22 -3.63 33.90 20.07
C GLN A 22 -4.45 35.20 20.20
N GLU A 23 -5.65 35.22 19.68
CA GLU A 23 -6.67 36.18 20.09
C GLU A 23 -7.98 35.46 20.37
N SER A 24 -8.42 35.64 21.58
CA SER A 24 -9.63 35.15 22.20
C SER A 24 -10.85 35.97 21.70
N ASP A 25 -12.02 35.38 21.54
CA ASP A 25 -13.21 35.64 22.33
C ASP A 25 -14.52 35.16 21.70
N GLN A 26 -15.32 34.66 22.61
CA GLN A 26 -16.80 34.71 22.77
C GLN A 26 -17.70 33.73 22.01
N LYS A 27 -18.18 32.81 22.87
CA LYS A 27 -19.59 32.51 23.24
C LYS A 27 -20.66 32.45 22.12
N HIS A 28 -21.30 31.31 21.99
CA HIS A 28 -22.73 31.17 22.33
C HIS A 28 -23.14 29.70 22.50
N ALA A 29 -23.89 29.51 23.57
CA ALA A 29 -24.52 28.30 24.06
C ALA A 29 -25.81 27.99 23.28
N HIS A 30 -26.21 26.74 23.35
CA HIS A 30 -27.56 26.13 23.43
C HIS A 30 -27.53 24.81 22.65
N ASN A 31 -28.09 23.71 23.04
CA ASN A 31 -28.94 23.31 24.13
C ASN A 31 -29.01 21.77 24.08
N GLU A 32 -29.15 21.22 25.20
CA GLU A 32 -29.43 19.87 25.64
C GLU A 32 -30.35 19.03 24.76
N THR A 33 -30.05 17.72 24.64
CA THR A 33 -31.05 16.76 25.15
C THR A 33 -30.36 15.45 25.56
N VAL A 34 -30.32 15.23 26.85
CA VAL A 34 -29.97 14.03 27.58
C VAL A 34 -31.16 13.07 27.49
N THR A 35 -30.93 11.83 27.12
CA THR A 35 -31.82 10.75 27.50
C THR A 35 -31.03 9.66 28.22
N ARG A 36 -31.09 9.71 29.53
CA ARG A 36 -30.79 8.62 30.45
C ARG A 36 -31.84 7.54 30.28
N ILE A 37 -31.39 6.30 30.21
CA ILE A 37 -32.19 5.18 30.68
C ILE A 37 -31.38 4.44 31.73
N ASP A 38 -32.05 4.30 32.86
CA ASP A 38 -31.63 3.94 34.18
C ASP A 38 -31.34 2.44 34.36
N LYS A 39 -30.55 2.21 35.38
CA LYS A 39 -30.25 0.94 36.03
C LYS A 39 -31.49 0.28 36.62
N SER A 40 -31.53 -1.01 36.62
CA SER A 40 -31.60 -1.85 37.81
C SER A 40 -32.00 -3.28 37.43
N ILE A 41 -31.28 -4.25 37.88
CA ILE A 41 -31.79 -5.32 38.76
C ILE A 41 -30.58 -6.14 39.22
N GLN A 42 -30.56 -6.21 40.51
CA GLN A 42 -29.71 -6.83 41.48
C GLN A 42 -29.80 -8.37 41.50
N ASP A 43 -28.66 -8.97 41.88
CA ASP A 43 -28.45 -10.07 42.84
C ASP A 43 -29.27 -11.35 42.77
N LYS A 44 -28.52 -12.48 42.72
CA LYS A 44 -28.42 -13.49 43.80
C LYS A 44 -27.43 -14.59 43.41
N HIS A 45 -26.38 -14.72 44.24
CA HIS A 45 -25.94 -15.88 45.02
C HIS A 45 -26.27 -17.27 44.47
N ASP A 46 -25.24 -18.11 44.35
CA ASP A 46 -24.88 -19.12 45.34
C ASP A 46 -23.52 -19.78 45.06
N GLU A 47 -22.86 -20.02 46.17
CA GLU A 47 -21.61 -20.72 46.42
C GLU A 47 -21.72 -22.23 46.05
N HIS A 48 -20.57 -22.81 45.73
CA HIS A 48 -20.02 -24.05 46.35
C HIS A 48 -18.66 -24.35 45.75
N THR A 49 -17.58 -24.20 46.53
CA THR A 49 -16.73 -25.21 47.16
C THR A 49 -16.22 -26.30 46.21
N ASP A 50 -14.93 -26.42 46.07
CA ASP A 50 -13.77 -26.80 46.85
C ASP A 50 -13.18 -28.13 46.35
N ASP A 51 -11.90 -28.33 46.62
CA ASP A 51 -11.03 -29.51 46.51
C ASP A 51 -10.44 -29.77 45.12
N GLY A 52 -9.17 -29.86 44.95
CA GLY A 52 -8.04 -30.17 45.80
C GLY A 52 -6.82 -30.51 44.94
N HIS A 53 -5.67 -30.06 45.39
CA HIS A 53 -4.33 -30.66 45.33
C HIS A 53 -3.90 -31.48 44.09
N GLU A 54 -2.74 -31.14 43.51
CA GLU A 54 -1.45 -31.72 43.84
C GLU A 54 -0.28 -30.95 43.20
N GLU A 55 0.62 -30.63 44.06
CA GLU A 55 1.99 -30.17 43.82
C GLU A 55 2.83 -31.30 43.22
N HIS A 56 3.72 -30.95 42.30
CA HIS A 56 5.00 -31.63 42.21
C HIS A 56 6.11 -30.63 42.00
N GLU A 57 6.86 -30.52 43.05
CA GLU A 57 8.18 -29.93 43.21
C GLU A 57 9.28 -30.71 42.47
N LEU A 58 10.32 -29.91 42.13
CA LEU A 58 11.79 -30.20 42.22
C LEU A 58 12.37 -31.08 41.10
N GLN A 59 13.44 -30.69 40.47
CA GLN A 59 14.82 -30.52 40.93
C GLN A 59 15.70 -30.04 39.76
N ASP A 60 16.51 -29.03 40.05
CA ASP A 60 17.97 -29.01 40.12
C ASP A 60 18.72 -29.33 38.84
N GLY A 61 19.49 -28.37 38.36
CA GLY A 61 20.81 -27.96 38.82
C GLY A 61 21.82 -28.07 37.69
N GLN A 62 22.52 -27.08 37.37
CA GLN A 62 23.99 -27.04 37.40
C GLN A 62 24.55 -25.76 36.76
N LYS A 63 25.30 -25.10 37.60
CA LYS A 63 26.27 -24.04 37.34
C LYS A 63 27.48 -24.60 36.57
N HIS A 64 28.07 -23.77 35.73
CA HIS A 64 29.52 -23.65 35.52
C HIS A 64 29.77 -22.21 35.05
N ASP A 65 30.35 -21.42 35.88
CA ASP A 65 31.74 -21.09 36.17
C ASP A 65 32.36 -20.11 35.17
N GLU A 66 32.60 -19.01 35.79
CA GLU A 66 33.54 -17.93 35.60
C GLU A 66 34.85 -18.32 34.91
N HIS A 67 35.32 -17.43 34.04
CA HIS A 67 36.72 -17.08 33.96
C HIS A 67 36.89 -15.60 33.71
N GLY A 68 37.40 -14.97 34.73
CA GLY A 68 37.97 -13.65 34.74
C GLY A 68 39.34 -13.62 34.04
N GLY A 69 39.77 -12.46 33.70
CA GLY A 69 41.06 -12.14 33.13
C GLY A 69 41.24 -10.64 33.08
N GLU A 70 41.69 -10.11 34.18
CA GLU A 70 42.27 -8.76 34.31
C GLU A 70 43.57 -8.68 33.52
N GLY A 71 43.81 -7.52 32.94
CA GLY A 71 45.08 -7.16 32.31
C GLY A 71 45.17 -5.65 32.13
N ALA A 72 45.51 -4.99 33.21
CA ALA A 72 46.04 -3.62 33.19
C ALA A 72 47.48 -3.64 32.69
N ASP A 73 47.84 -2.70 31.86
CA ASP A 73 49.22 -2.17 31.82
C ASP A 73 49.16 -0.70 31.38
N GLU A 74 49.59 0.10 32.35
CA GLU A 74 50.01 1.49 32.24
C GLU A 74 51.36 1.55 31.51
N HIS A 75 51.62 2.64 30.84
CA HIS A 75 52.90 3.33 30.62
C HIS A 75 52.72 4.32 29.51
N ASP A 76 53.14 5.51 29.50
CA ASP A 76 54.03 6.39 30.25
C ASP A 76 54.10 7.70 29.45
N ASP A 77 54.17 8.75 30.20
CA ASP A 77 54.44 10.14 29.81
C ASP A 77 55.74 10.28 29.00
N HIS A 78 55.70 11.13 27.96
CA HIS A 78 56.87 11.87 27.56
C HIS A 78 56.52 13.35 27.27
N GLU A 79 56.71 14.15 28.32
CA GLU A 79 57.02 15.56 28.23
C GLU A 79 58.40 15.73 27.58
N SER A 80 58.52 16.62 26.63
CA SER A 80 59.78 17.32 26.35
C SER A 80 59.51 18.76 25.99
N GLU A 81 59.73 19.59 26.96
CA GLU A 81 59.93 21.02 26.81
C GLU A 81 61.19 21.30 25.95
N HIS A 82 61.05 22.23 24.99
CA HIS A 82 62.18 23.09 24.65
C HIS A 82 61.64 24.52 24.41
N ALA A 83 62.13 25.37 25.28
CA ALA A 83 61.99 26.81 25.27
C ALA A 83 63.05 27.47 24.37
N HIS A 84 62.73 28.74 24.03
CA HIS A 84 63.55 29.85 23.52
C HIS A 84 63.78 29.90 22.01
N ASP A 85 63.36 30.97 21.34
CA ASP A 85 64.04 32.25 21.37
C ASP A 85 63.13 33.38 20.83
N LYS A 86 63.39 34.61 21.36
CA LYS A 86 62.75 35.86 20.99
C LYS A 86 63.31 36.39 19.70
N GLY A 87 62.47 36.87 18.80
CA GLY A 87 62.82 37.74 17.71
C GLY A 87 61.69 38.68 17.37
N GLU A 88 61.75 39.91 17.84
CA GLU A 88 60.90 41.01 17.43
C GLU A 88 61.18 41.36 15.97
N SER A 89 60.15 41.51 15.14
CA SER A 89 60.16 42.45 14.02
C SER A 89 58.75 42.67 13.45
N GLU A 90 58.25 43.83 13.70
CA GLU A 90 57.54 44.81 12.84
C GLU A 90 56.40 44.34 11.90
N ASN A 91 55.25 44.92 12.19
CA ASN A 91 54.13 45.35 11.34
C ASN A 91 54.30 45.17 9.83
N LYS A 92 53.37 44.45 9.24
CA LYS A 92 52.81 44.77 7.92
C LYS A 92 51.33 44.40 7.88
N ASP A 93 50.58 45.41 7.61
CA ASP A 93 49.20 45.49 7.07
C ASP A 93 48.51 44.19 6.68
N ASP A 94 47.45 43.92 7.40
CA ASP A 94 46.41 42.98 7.04
C ASP A 94 45.65 43.51 5.80
N GLU A 95 46.14 43.23 4.61
CA GLU A 95 45.28 43.21 3.42
C GLU A 95 44.50 41.91 3.46
N GLU A 96 43.22 42.01 3.82
CA GLU A 96 42.23 40.97 3.55
C GLU A 96 42.20 40.70 2.03
N HIS A 97 42.95 39.69 1.59
CA HIS A 97 42.78 39.14 0.26
C HIS A 97 41.49 38.35 0.25
N ASP A 98 40.41 39.01 -0.13
CA ASP A 98 39.22 38.37 -0.69
C ASP A 98 39.66 37.76 -2.05
N GLU A 99 40.33 36.58 -1.96
CA GLU A 99 40.70 35.80 -3.14
C GLU A 99 39.44 35.15 -3.69
N SER A 100 38.60 35.93 -4.34
CA SER A 100 37.74 35.40 -5.38
C SER A 100 38.65 34.83 -6.47
N ALA A 101 38.85 33.51 -6.49
CA ALA A 101 39.70 32.85 -7.47
C ALA A 101 39.12 33.05 -8.88
N SER A 102 39.53 34.12 -9.53
CA SER A 102 39.25 34.39 -10.94
C SER A 102 40.25 33.58 -11.78
N ALA A 103 39.78 32.55 -12.48
CA ALA A 103 40.55 31.82 -13.47
C ALA A 103 40.49 32.60 -14.80
N SER A 104 41.57 33.19 -15.23
CA SER A 104 41.66 33.84 -16.55
C SER A 104 42.04 32.79 -17.60
N LEU A 105 41.15 32.52 -18.54
CA LEU A 105 41.36 31.60 -19.66
C LEU A 105 41.22 32.39 -20.98
N ASP A 106 42.18 32.21 -21.89
CA ASP A 106 42.05 32.76 -23.23
C ASP A 106 41.18 31.86 -24.13
N SER A 107 40.74 32.39 -25.27
CA SER A 107 39.85 31.68 -26.21
C SER A 107 40.43 30.35 -26.72
N ASN A 108 41.76 30.23 -26.85
CA ASN A 108 42.44 29.03 -27.30
C ASN A 108 42.46 27.97 -26.18
N GLN A 109 42.70 28.41 -24.95
CA GLN A 109 42.64 27.53 -23.77
C GLN A 109 41.25 27.00 -23.53
N MET A 110 40.20 27.83 -23.67
CA MET A 110 38.80 27.39 -23.61
C MET A 110 38.46 26.41 -24.69
N ALA A 111 38.93 26.60 -25.93
CA ALA A 111 38.71 25.65 -27.03
C ALA A 111 39.40 24.31 -26.80
N LEU A 112 40.67 24.33 -26.32
CA LEU A 112 41.42 23.10 -25.96
C LEU A 112 40.77 22.33 -24.81
N ALA A 113 40.21 23.01 -23.84
CA ALA A 113 39.52 22.46 -22.70
C ALA A 113 38.06 22.08 -23.03
N ASN A 114 37.61 22.31 -24.27
CA ASN A 114 36.20 22.08 -24.71
C ASN A 114 35.17 22.83 -23.84
N ILE A 115 35.54 23.99 -23.32
CA ILE A 115 34.67 24.84 -22.52
C ILE A 115 33.76 25.62 -23.47
N LYS A 116 32.44 25.51 -23.24
CA LYS A 116 31.40 26.21 -24.00
C LYS A 116 30.67 27.19 -23.08
N VAL A 117 30.74 28.47 -23.44
CA VAL A 117 29.97 29.52 -22.78
C VAL A 117 28.58 29.60 -23.40
N SER A 118 27.55 29.68 -22.58
CA SER A 118 26.17 29.87 -23.05
C SER A 118 25.46 30.92 -22.21
N THR A 119 24.68 31.77 -22.89
CA THR A 119 23.85 32.78 -22.22
C THR A 119 22.61 32.08 -21.65
N LEU A 120 22.40 32.24 -20.36
CA LEU A 120 21.20 31.70 -19.69
C LEU A 120 20.05 32.72 -19.77
N SER A 121 18.88 32.24 -20.09
CA SER A 121 17.63 33.02 -20.04
C SER A 121 16.60 32.29 -19.17
N PRO A 122 15.77 33.04 -18.42
CA PRO A 122 14.69 32.44 -17.66
C PRO A 122 13.72 31.66 -18.58
N LYS A 123 13.47 30.39 -18.30
CA LYS A 123 12.55 29.53 -19.05
C LYS A 123 11.78 28.61 -18.12
N ILE A 124 10.61 28.17 -18.54
CA ILE A 124 9.89 27.09 -17.90
C ILE A 124 10.65 25.79 -18.19
N VAL A 125 11.03 25.06 -17.15
CA VAL A 125 11.83 23.84 -17.26
C VAL A 125 11.03 22.66 -16.77
N ASN A 126 11.12 21.56 -17.51
CA ASN A 126 10.67 20.26 -17.06
C ASN A 126 11.69 19.69 -16.07
N TYR A 127 11.21 19.19 -14.96
CA TYR A 127 12.03 18.41 -14.04
C TYR A 127 11.29 17.15 -13.63
N THR A 128 12.05 16.13 -13.25
CA THR A 128 11.51 14.84 -12.82
C THR A 128 11.86 14.59 -11.37
N LEU A 129 10.91 14.00 -10.65
CA LEU A 129 11.11 13.50 -9.30
C LEU A 129 11.06 11.98 -9.36
N TYR A 130 12.13 11.33 -8.95
CA TYR A 130 12.20 9.88 -8.84
C TYR A 130 11.63 9.39 -7.51
N ALA A 131 10.91 8.28 -7.57
CA ALA A 131 10.52 7.51 -6.39
C ALA A 131 10.53 6.02 -6.73
N PRO A 132 11.03 5.16 -5.81
CA PRO A 132 10.84 3.73 -5.95
C PRO A 132 9.37 3.37 -5.77
N GLY A 133 8.93 2.33 -6.46
CA GLY A 133 7.55 1.86 -6.39
C GLY A 133 7.42 0.36 -6.62
N GLU A 134 6.21 -0.14 -6.41
CA GLU A 134 5.83 -1.52 -6.64
C GLU A 134 4.53 -1.58 -7.43
N ILE A 135 4.44 -2.54 -8.34
CA ILE A 135 3.23 -2.80 -9.10
C ILE A 135 2.30 -3.69 -8.28
N LEU A 136 1.06 -3.28 -8.15
CA LEU A 136 0.03 -4.00 -7.41
C LEU A 136 -1.20 -4.25 -8.29
N SER A 137 -1.96 -5.27 -7.95
CA SER A 137 -3.27 -5.47 -8.54
C SER A 137 -4.19 -4.30 -8.21
N ASN A 138 -4.99 -3.88 -9.17
CA ASN A 138 -6.01 -2.87 -8.94
C ASN A 138 -7.11 -3.47 -8.03
N GLY A 139 -7.21 -2.96 -6.80
CA GLY A 139 -8.16 -3.47 -5.80
C GLY A 139 -9.63 -3.33 -6.21
N TYR A 140 -9.96 -2.47 -7.18
CA TYR A 140 -11.32 -2.35 -7.71
C TYR A 140 -11.63 -3.42 -8.77
N SER A 141 -10.61 -4.02 -9.40
CA SER A 141 -10.73 -5.09 -10.39
C SER A 141 -10.10 -6.41 -9.92
N SER A 142 -9.95 -6.59 -8.61
CA SER A 142 -9.46 -7.82 -7.98
C SER A 142 -10.56 -8.45 -7.14
N TYR A 143 -10.57 -9.78 -7.05
CA TYR A 143 -11.56 -10.53 -6.30
C TYR A 143 -10.92 -11.71 -5.57
N ARG A 144 -11.24 -11.87 -4.28
CA ARG A 144 -10.86 -13.04 -3.49
C ARG A 144 -12.01 -14.02 -3.43
N VAL A 145 -11.82 -15.19 -3.99
CA VAL A 145 -12.80 -16.26 -4.01
C VAL A 145 -12.66 -17.09 -2.73
N SER A 146 -13.69 -17.05 -1.90
CA SER A 146 -13.75 -17.79 -0.64
C SER A 146 -15.11 -18.46 -0.45
N PRO A 147 -15.18 -19.61 0.25
CA PRO A 147 -16.44 -20.23 0.61
C PRO A 147 -17.17 -19.39 1.67
N ARG A 148 -18.47 -19.38 1.64
CA ARG A 148 -19.31 -18.68 2.64
C ARG A 148 -19.68 -19.56 3.84
N VAL A 149 -19.38 -20.84 3.74
CA VAL A 149 -19.58 -21.87 4.79
C VAL A 149 -18.37 -22.79 4.84
N ALA A 150 -18.10 -23.39 6.00
CA ALA A 150 -17.05 -24.39 6.13
C ALA A 150 -17.26 -25.55 5.15
N SER A 151 -16.20 -25.91 4.44
CA SER A 151 -16.28 -26.83 3.31
C SER A 151 -15.00 -27.65 3.15
N VAL A 152 -15.08 -28.73 2.38
CA VAL A 152 -13.92 -29.53 1.95
C VAL A 152 -13.75 -29.36 0.44
N VAL A 153 -12.51 -29.16 0.00
CA VAL A 153 -12.18 -29.06 -1.43
C VAL A 153 -12.28 -30.45 -2.07
N THR A 154 -13.21 -30.63 -3.00
CA THR A 154 -13.35 -31.92 -3.71
C THR A 154 -12.63 -31.92 -5.04
N ARG A 155 -12.60 -30.77 -5.75
CA ARG A 155 -11.92 -30.67 -7.06
C ARG A 155 -11.48 -29.25 -7.36
N ARG A 156 -10.27 -29.12 -7.90
CA ARG A 156 -9.74 -27.90 -8.52
C ARG A 156 -10.00 -27.93 -10.03
N HIS A 157 -10.34 -26.77 -10.61
CA HIS A 157 -10.62 -26.64 -12.05
C HIS A 157 -9.68 -25.65 -12.72
N VAL A 158 -8.90 -24.88 -11.96
CA VAL A 158 -7.95 -23.89 -12.43
C VAL A 158 -6.65 -23.97 -11.64
N ALA A 159 -5.58 -23.44 -12.21
CA ALA A 159 -4.26 -23.35 -11.61
C ALA A 159 -3.74 -21.91 -11.64
N LEU A 160 -2.67 -21.64 -10.88
CA LEU A 160 -1.94 -20.38 -10.89
C LEU A 160 -1.58 -19.97 -12.32
N GLY A 161 -1.86 -18.72 -12.67
CA GLY A 161 -1.59 -18.16 -14.00
C GLY A 161 -2.67 -18.39 -15.05
N ASP A 162 -3.66 -19.26 -14.77
CA ASP A 162 -4.78 -19.46 -15.71
C ASP A 162 -5.61 -18.20 -15.88
N ARG A 163 -6.08 -17.97 -17.11
CA ARG A 163 -7.10 -16.95 -17.38
C ARG A 163 -8.49 -17.53 -17.26
N VAL A 164 -9.36 -16.82 -16.59
CA VAL A 164 -10.73 -17.23 -16.32
C VAL A 164 -11.70 -16.17 -16.78
N ASN A 165 -12.89 -16.64 -17.22
CA ASN A 165 -14.00 -15.77 -17.54
C ASN A 165 -15.01 -15.74 -16.39
N LYS A 166 -15.72 -14.64 -16.24
CA LYS A 166 -16.81 -14.52 -15.27
C LYS A 166 -17.81 -15.67 -15.40
N GLY A 167 -18.16 -16.30 -14.27
CA GLY A 167 -19.04 -17.46 -14.22
C GLY A 167 -18.33 -18.81 -14.42
N GLN A 168 -17.06 -18.84 -14.84
CA GLN A 168 -16.28 -20.06 -14.96
C GLN A 168 -16.14 -20.75 -13.59
N VAL A 169 -16.26 -22.07 -13.56
CA VAL A 169 -16.06 -22.85 -12.32
C VAL A 169 -14.57 -22.89 -11.97
N LEU A 170 -14.27 -22.55 -10.75
CA LEU A 170 -12.90 -22.52 -10.22
C LEU A 170 -12.61 -23.70 -9.31
N VAL A 171 -13.52 -23.97 -8.37
CA VAL A 171 -13.38 -25.02 -7.36
C VAL A 171 -14.74 -25.67 -7.12
N THR A 172 -14.75 -26.98 -6.95
CA THR A 172 -15.89 -27.73 -6.40
C THR A 172 -15.62 -28.05 -4.94
N LEU A 173 -16.58 -27.74 -4.11
CA LEU A 173 -16.52 -27.91 -2.66
C LEU A 173 -17.65 -28.83 -2.19
N PHE A 174 -17.45 -29.45 -1.04
CA PHE A 174 -18.47 -30.16 -0.31
C PHE A 174 -18.67 -29.53 1.06
N SER A 175 -19.93 -29.31 1.46
CA SER A 175 -20.30 -28.84 2.79
C SER A 175 -21.55 -29.55 3.29
N GLU A 176 -21.52 -29.99 4.53
CA GLU A 176 -22.66 -30.59 5.19
C GLU A 176 -23.78 -29.55 5.38
N THR A 177 -23.43 -28.31 5.68
CA THR A 177 -24.41 -27.21 5.78
C THR A 177 -25.10 -26.96 4.45
N VAL A 178 -24.39 -27.01 3.33
CA VAL A 178 -25.00 -26.90 1.99
C VAL A 178 -25.89 -28.13 1.70
N ALA A 179 -25.46 -29.33 2.08
CA ALA A 179 -26.26 -30.56 1.90
C ALA A 179 -27.65 -30.45 2.58
N GLN A 180 -27.65 -29.95 3.81
CA GLN A 180 -28.90 -29.75 4.55
C GLN A 180 -29.79 -28.69 3.89
N ALA A 181 -29.23 -27.58 3.44
CA ALA A 181 -29.97 -26.54 2.74
C ALA A 181 -30.50 -27.00 1.38
N GLN A 182 -29.74 -27.78 0.63
CA GLN A 182 -30.15 -28.39 -0.64
C GLN A 182 -31.29 -29.40 -0.43
N ALA A 183 -31.23 -30.24 0.63
CA ALA A 183 -32.31 -31.16 0.99
C ALA A 183 -33.58 -30.40 1.32
N ASN A 184 -33.51 -29.31 2.08
CA ASN A 184 -34.68 -28.48 2.39
C ASN A 184 -35.28 -27.84 1.13
N TYR A 185 -34.45 -27.31 0.24
CA TYR A 185 -34.91 -26.76 -1.04
C TYR A 185 -35.62 -27.80 -1.90
N ARG A 186 -35.11 -29.04 -1.97
CA ARG A 186 -35.72 -30.16 -2.72
C ARG A 186 -37.09 -30.59 -2.18
N THR A 187 -37.40 -30.26 -0.95
CA THR A 187 -38.74 -30.53 -0.36
C THR A 187 -39.69 -29.36 -0.56
N THR A 188 -39.21 -28.12 -0.45
CA THR A 188 -40.05 -26.92 -0.53
C THR A 188 -40.39 -26.51 -1.95
N TYR A 189 -39.48 -26.70 -2.92
CA TYR A 189 -39.72 -26.35 -4.31
C TYR A 189 -40.90 -27.10 -4.96
N PRO A 190 -41.00 -28.43 -4.92
CA PRO A 190 -42.15 -29.16 -5.51
C PRO A 190 -43.48 -28.80 -4.85
N GLU A 191 -43.50 -28.54 -3.54
CA GLU A 191 -44.71 -28.07 -2.86
C GLU A 191 -45.14 -26.70 -3.38
N TRP A 192 -44.20 -25.76 -3.51
CA TRP A 192 -44.47 -24.47 -4.09
C TRP A 192 -44.99 -24.55 -5.54
N GLU A 193 -44.34 -25.31 -6.42
CA GLU A 193 -44.80 -25.50 -7.79
C GLU A 193 -46.20 -26.10 -7.88
N ARG A 194 -46.54 -27.09 -7.03
CA ARG A 194 -47.86 -27.66 -6.93
C ARG A 194 -48.90 -26.63 -6.47
N VAL A 195 -48.63 -25.94 -5.39
CA VAL A 195 -49.51 -24.92 -4.82
C VAL A 195 -49.70 -23.75 -5.77
N LYS A 196 -48.67 -23.32 -6.44
CA LYS A 196 -48.70 -22.29 -7.46
C LYS A 196 -49.55 -22.68 -8.68
N GLY A 197 -49.42 -23.94 -9.12
CA GLY A 197 -50.20 -24.48 -10.25
C GLY A 197 -51.68 -24.63 -9.93
N LEU A 198 -52.06 -25.01 -8.71
CA LEU A 198 -53.46 -25.10 -8.27
C LEU A 198 -54.10 -23.73 -8.00
N GLY A 199 -53.32 -22.74 -7.67
CA GLY A 199 -53.76 -21.37 -7.38
C GLY A 199 -54.42 -21.16 -6.03
N ARG A 200 -54.41 -19.91 -5.54
CA ARG A 200 -54.89 -19.49 -4.21
C ARG A 200 -56.33 -19.92 -3.89
N LYS A 201 -57.21 -19.85 -4.89
CA LYS A 201 -58.62 -20.22 -4.70
C LYS A 201 -58.82 -21.69 -4.38
N THR A 202 -57.98 -22.56 -4.92
CA THR A 202 -58.07 -24.01 -4.74
C THR A 202 -57.43 -24.47 -3.43
N VAL A 203 -56.25 -23.94 -3.11
CA VAL A 203 -55.48 -24.42 -1.94
C VAL A 203 -55.75 -23.64 -0.67
N GLY A 204 -56.40 -22.50 -0.75
CA GLY A 204 -56.58 -21.55 0.35
C GLY A 204 -55.42 -20.58 0.48
N GLU A 205 -55.72 -19.35 0.95
CA GLU A 205 -54.77 -18.23 1.01
C GLU A 205 -53.57 -18.57 1.92
N GLN A 206 -53.84 -19.10 3.11
CA GLN A 206 -52.78 -19.40 4.10
C GLN A 206 -51.78 -20.40 3.54
N ARG A 207 -52.22 -21.53 3.00
CA ARG A 207 -51.34 -22.54 2.42
C ARG A 207 -50.51 -22.00 1.25
N TYR A 208 -51.11 -21.13 0.42
CA TYR A 208 -50.39 -20.51 -0.67
C TYR A 208 -49.25 -19.60 -0.17
N ILE A 209 -49.53 -18.79 0.86
CA ILE A 209 -48.53 -17.90 1.48
C ILE A 209 -47.43 -18.72 2.13
N ASP A 210 -47.77 -19.76 2.91
CA ASP A 210 -46.79 -20.59 3.62
C ASP A 210 -45.86 -21.34 2.65
N ALA A 211 -46.43 -21.96 1.60
CA ALA A 211 -45.63 -22.66 0.61
C ALA A 211 -44.66 -21.72 -0.14
N LYS A 212 -45.12 -20.48 -0.45
CA LYS A 212 -44.30 -19.46 -1.06
C LYS A 212 -43.16 -19.00 -0.16
N ALA A 213 -43.49 -18.70 1.09
CA ALA A 213 -42.52 -18.23 2.08
C ALA A 213 -41.44 -19.27 2.36
N ASN A 214 -41.83 -20.55 2.53
CA ASN A 214 -40.88 -21.63 2.75
C ASN A 214 -39.95 -21.86 1.57
N PHE A 215 -40.46 -21.79 0.33
CA PHE A 215 -39.65 -21.86 -0.88
C PHE A 215 -38.69 -20.67 -1.01
N GLU A 216 -39.18 -19.42 -0.79
CA GLU A 216 -38.35 -18.21 -0.85
C GLU A 216 -37.26 -18.27 0.20
N ALA A 217 -37.55 -18.68 1.42
CA ALA A 217 -36.56 -18.85 2.49
C ALA A 217 -35.50 -19.89 2.13
N ALA A 218 -35.89 -21.07 1.65
CA ALA A 218 -34.97 -22.14 1.24
C ALA A 218 -34.06 -21.68 0.06
N SER A 219 -34.61 -20.96 -0.92
CA SER A 219 -33.86 -20.38 -2.02
C SER A 219 -32.83 -19.35 -1.54
N ALA A 220 -33.27 -18.44 -0.66
CA ALA A 220 -32.42 -17.37 -0.14
C ALA A 220 -31.22 -17.93 0.62
N VAL A 221 -31.39 -19.01 1.39
CA VAL A 221 -30.30 -19.69 2.10
C VAL A 221 -29.24 -20.20 1.11
N LEU A 222 -29.66 -20.93 0.05
CA LEU A 222 -28.73 -21.47 -0.96
C LEU A 222 -27.98 -20.33 -1.73
N ILE A 223 -28.70 -19.28 -2.11
CA ILE A 223 -28.12 -18.11 -2.75
C ILE A 223 -27.12 -17.43 -1.79
N SER A 224 -27.42 -17.35 -0.50
CA SER A 224 -26.49 -16.79 0.50
C SER A 224 -25.21 -17.62 0.62
N TYR A 225 -25.23 -18.91 0.33
CA TYR A 225 -24.05 -19.78 0.27
C TYR A 225 -23.30 -19.69 -1.07
N GLY A 226 -23.79 -18.90 -2.03
CA GLY A 226 -23.12 -18.66 -3.30
C GLY A 226 -23.57 -19.56 -4.46
N LEU A 227 -24.67 -20.29 -4.30
CA LEU A 227 -25.25 -21.03 -5.41
C LEU A 227 -25.99 -20.08 -6.35
N SER A 228 -25.84 -20.29 -7.66
CA SER A 228 -26.53 -19.53 -8.68
C SER A 228 -27.94 -20.09 -8.97
N ASP A 229 -28.78 -19.30 -9.62
CA ASP A 229 -30.09 -19.76 -10.10
C ASP A 229 -30.00 -21.00 -11.03
N ALA A 230 -28.88 -21.11 -11.77
CA ALA A 230 -28.61 -22.29 -12.60
C ALA A 230 -28.31 -23.52 -11.76
N ASP A 231 -27.59 -23.37 -10.65
CA ASP A 231 -27.37 -24.48 -9.71
C ASP A 231 -28.63 -24.89 -9.02
N LEU A 232 -29.51 -23.95 -8.63
CA LEU A 232 -30.85 -24.26 -8.05
C LEU A 232 -31.75 -25.04 -9.04
N LYS A 233 -31.77 -24.62 -10.31
CA LYS A 233 -32.52 -25.36 -11.35
C LYS A 233 -31.98 -26.78 -11.54
N THR A 234 -30.67 -26.95 -11.46
CA THR A 234 -30.04 -28.27 -11.58
C THR A 234 -30.44 -29.21 -10.43
N LEU A 235 -30.54 -28.65 -9.19
CA LEU A 235 -30.99 -29.41 -8.00
C LEU A 235 -32.40 -30.01 -8.15
N THR A 236 -33.26 -29.39 -8.95
CA THR A 236 -34.65 -29.83 -9.14
C THR A 236 -34.85 -30.72 -10.37
N SER A 237 -33.98 -30.60 -11.38
CA SER A 237 -34.08 -31.31 -12.65
C SER A 237 -33.36 -32.67 -12.67
N GLN A 238 -32.36 -32.88 -11.83
CA GLN A 238 -31.56 -34.11 -11.82
C GLN A 238 -31.83 -34.94 -10.57
N GLN A 239 -32.18 -36.22 -10.77
CA GLN A 239 -32.51 -37.15 -9.67
C GLN A 239 -31.28 -37.68 -8.91
N SER A 240 -30.09 -37.67 -9.53
CA SER A 240 -28.85 -38.20 -8.94
C SER A 240 -27.79 -37.10 -8.73
N ILE A 241 -28.10 -36.15 -7.85
CA ILE A 241 -27.11 -35.14 -7.42
C ILE A 241 -26.56 -35.55 -6.05
N THR A 242 -25.27 -35.51 -5.90
CA THR A 242 -24.61 -35.57 -4.59
C THR A 242 -24.91 -34.29 -3.81
N LEU A 243 -25.75 -34.40 -2.79
CA LEU A 243 -26.05 -33.27 -1.92
C LEU A 243 -24.79 -32.85 -1.17
N GLY A 244 -24.61 -31.54 -1.00
CA GLY A 244 -23.45 -30.94 -0.34
C GLY A 244 -22.39 -30.44 -1.31
N GLU A 245 -22.34 -30.94 -2.54
CA GLU A 245 -21.46 -30.38 -3.55
C GLU A 245 -22.01 -29.08 -4.09
N TYR A 246 -21.11 -28.09 -4.20
CA TYR A 246 -21.38 -26.80 -4.83
C TYR A 246 -20.12 -26.24 -5.45
N ARG A 247 -20.25 -25.19 -6.26
CA ARG A 247 -19.16 -24.69 -7.09
C ARG A 247 -18.92 -23.23 -6.81
N LEU A 248 -17.67 -22.85 -6.54
CA LEU A 248 -17.24 -21.47 -6.57
C LEU A 248 -16.89 -21.09 -8.01
N ARG A 249 -17.36 -19.91 -8.42
CA ARG A 249 -17.20 -19.39 -9.77
C ARG A 249 -16.44 -18.06 -9.75
N ALA A 250 -15.83 -17.73 -10.87
CA ALA A 250 -15.22 -16.42 -11.06
C ALA A 250 -16.29 -15.34 -11.09
N GLU A 251 -16.13 -14.29 -10.30
CA GLU A 251 -17.01 -13.11 -10.28
C GLU A 251 -16.59 -12.06 -11.30
N ILE A 252 -15.34 -12.12 -11.76
CA ILE A 252 -14.73 -11.23 -12.74
C ILE A 252 -14.01 -12.04 -13.82
N ASP A 253 -13.75 -11.43 -14.97
CA ASP A 253 -12.75 -11.89 -15.91
C ASP A 253 -11.36 -11.53 -15.38
N GLY A 254 -10.34 -12.37 -15.57
CA GLY A 254 -8.98 -12.07 -15.11
C GLY A 254 -8.07 -13.26 -15.03
N ALA A 255 -6.94 -13.09 -14.36
CA ALA A 255 -5.94 -14.13 -14.11
C ALA A 255 -5.99 -14.63 -12.67
N VAL A 256 -5.64 -15.90 -12.48
CA VAL A 256 -5.46 -16.53 -11.15
C VAL A 256 -4.09 -16.13 -10.62
N LEU A 257 -4.08 -15.26 -9.59
CA LEU A 257 -2.84 -14.77 -8.97
C LEU A 257 -2.36 -15.64 -7.80
N SER A 258 -3.25 -16.40 -7.18
CA SER A 258 -2.89 -17.36 -6.13
C SER A 258 -3.94 -18.48 -6.04
N ASP A 259 -3.49 -19.67 -5.68
CA ASP A 259 -4.30 -20.89 -5.55
C ASP A 259 -3.79 -21.80 -4.42
N SER A 260 -3.46 -21.21 -3.27
CA SER A 260 -2.79 -21.85 -2.13
C SER A 260 -3.71 -22.76 -1.33
N PHE A 261 -4.25 -23.83 -1.94
CA PHE A 261 -5.08 -24.83 -1.29
C PHE A 261 -4.93 -26.21 -1.97
N GLU A 262 -5.29 -27.28 -1.25
CA GLU A 262 -5.17 -28.66 -1.73
C GLU A 262 -6.53 -29.37 -1.83
N GLN A 263 -6.62 -30.37 -2.72
CA GLN A 263 -7.80 -31.25 -2.76
C GLN A 263 -7.84 -32.10 -1.48
N GLY A 264 -9.01 -32.19 -0.87
CA GLY A 264 -9.22 -32.84 0.42
C GLY A 264 -9.04 -31.91 1.62
N GLN A 265 -8.50 -30.71 1.43
CA GLN A 265 -8.34 -29.72 2.49
C GLN A 265 -9.69 -29.23 2.98
N ARG A 266 -9.81 -29.06 4.32
CA ARG A 266 -10.94 -28.37 4.95
C ARG A 266 -10.64 -26.88 5.00
N ILE A 267 -11.60 -26.09 4.59
CA ILE A 267 -11.51 -24.62 4.50
C ILE A 267 -12.63 -24.00 5.32
N ASP A 268 -12.31 -23.01 6.10
CA ASP A 268 -13.32 -22.28 6.88
C ASP A 268 -14.01 -21.19 6.06
N ALA A 269 -15.17 -20.74 6.55
CA ALA A 269 -15.91 -19.67 5.91
C ALA A 269 -15.10 -18.37 5.84
N GLY A 270 -15.02 -17.78 4.65
CA GLY A 270 -14.27 -16.52 4.42
C GLY A 270 -12.78 -16.71 4.15
N GLU A 271 -12.22 -17.89 4.32
CA GLU A 271 -10.83 -18.18 3.98
C GLU A 271 -10.61 -18.12 2.46
N PRO A 272 -9.69 -17.29 1.95
CA PRO A 272 -9.49 -17.14 0.51
C PRO A 272 -8.81 -18.37 -0.09
N LEU A 273 -9.40 -18.91 -1.16
CA LEU A 273 -8.85 -20.03 -1.93
C LEU A 273 -8.10 -19.54 -3.16
N ILE A 274 -8.69 -18.59 -3.86
CA ILE A 274 -8.17 -18.08 -5.13
C ILE A 274 -8.23 -16.55 -5.10
N SER A 275 -7.16 -15.92 -5.55
CA SER A 275 -7.16 -14.50 -5.86
C SER A 275 -7.21 -14.30 -7.37
N LEU A 276 -8.18 -13.53 -7.83
CA LEU A 276 -8.35 -13.15 -9.23
C LEU A 276 -8.05 -11.66 -9.39
N ALA A 277 -7.44 -11.27 -10.48
CA ALA A 277 -7.32 -9.87 -10.87
C ALA A 277 -7.46 -9.70 -12.37
N ASP A 278 -8.12 -8.62 -12.77
CA ASP A 278 -8.02 -8.10 -14.12
C ASP A 278 -6.71 -7.31 -14.23
N GLU A 279 -5.77 -7.82 -15.01
CA GLU A 279 -4.45 -7.24 -15.20
C GLU A 279 -4.41 -6.17 -16.30
N SER A 280 -5.53 -5.81 -16.90
CA SER A 280 -5.59 -4.76 -17.95
C SER A 280 -5.22 -3.37 -17.43
N GLU A 281 -5.50 -3.13 -16.15
CA GLU A 281 -5.14 -1.92 -15.41
C GLU A 281 -4.56 -2.29 -14.05
N LEU A 282 -3.35 -1.81 -13.79
CA LEU A 282 -2.64 -2.07 -12.54
C LEU A 282 -2.42 -0.79 -11.76
N TRP A 283 -2.21 -0.91 -10.47
CA TRP A 283 -1.72 0.16 -9.64
C TRP A 283 -0.20 0.10 -9.52
N VAL A 284 0.39 1.28 -9.36
CA VAL A 284 1.77 1.41 -8.92
C VAL A 284 1.77 2.28 -7.68
N GLU A 285 2.30 1.77 -6.59
CA GLU A 285 2.49 2.52 -5.35
C GLU A 285 3.93 3.00 -5.28
N ALA A 286 4.10 4.32 -5.43
CA ALA A 286 5.38 4.99 -5.32
C ALA A 286 5.57 5.56 -3.91
N HIS A 287 6.76 5.41 -3.36
CA HIS A 287 7.12 5.83 -2.02
C HIS A 287 7.95 7.11 -2.05
N LEU A 288 7.33 8.24 -1.74
CA LEU A 288 7.96 9.55 -1.71
C LEU A 288 8.44 9.92 -0.31
N PRO A 289 9.70 10.40 -0.17
CA PRO A 289 10.18 10.93 1.09
C PRO A 289 9.29 12.05 1.63
N SER A 290 9.00 12.03 2.93
CA SER A 290 8.05 12.96 3.56
C SER A 290 8.53 14.42 3.60
N ASN A 291 9.86 14.65 3.46
CA ASN A 291 10.46 15.97 3.41
C ASN A 291 10.24 16.70 2.06
N ILE A 292 9.77 15.99 1.04
CA ILE A 292 9.44 16.60 -0.25
C ILE A 292 8.06 17.26 -0.15
N ASN A 293 8.04 18.58 -0.05
CA ASN A 293 6.81 19.37 0.05
C ASN A 293 6.19 19.61 -1.34
N LEU A 294 5.87 18.54 -2.04
CA LEU A 294 5.22 18.56 -3.35
C LEU A 294 3.90 17.82 -3.27
N ARG A 295 2.81 18.47 -3.65
CA ARG A 295 1.49 17.84 -3.76
C ARG A 295 1.31 17.26 -5.16
N LEU A 296 1.07 15.97 -5.21
CA LEU A 296 0.77 15.22 -6.42
C LEU A 296 -0.74 15.06 -6.54
N GLY A 297 -1.38 16.03 -7.15
CA GLY A 297 -2.84 15.94 -7.40
C GLY A 297 -3.19 14.79 -8.34
N ALA A 298 -4.41 14.27 -8.23
CA ALA A 298 -4.95 13.35 -9.21
C ALA A 298 -4.87 13.95 -10.63
N GLY A 299 -4.47 13.13 -11.61
CA GLY A 299 -4.21 13.55 -12.97
C GLY A 299 -2.76 13.99 -13.24
N SER A 300 -1.89 14.08 -12.23
CA SER A 300 -0.47 14.38 -12.46
C SER A 300 0.19 13.29 -13.31
N PRO A 301 0.92 13.68 -14.37
CA PRO A 301 1.58 12.71 -15.24
C PRO A 301 2.84 12.16 -14.59
N ALA A 302 3.07 10.87 -14.82
CA ALA A 302 4.29 10.18 -14.43
C ALA A 302 4.70 9.18 -15.51
N GLN A 303 5.93 8.72 -15.44
CA GLN A 303 6.45 7.63 -16.25
C GLN A 303 6.95 6.54 -15.32
N ILE A 304 6.58 5.31 -15.64
CA ILE A 304 6.99 4.12 -14.89
C ILE A 304 7.97 3.34 -15.75
N LYS A 305 9.09 2.95 -15.14
CA LYS A 305 10.09 2.12 -15.78
C LYS A 305 10.22 0.81 -14.99
N VAL A 306 10.13 -0.32 -15.71
CA VAL A 306 10.29 -1.68 -15.16
C VAL A 306 11.29 -2.40 -16.04
N GLY A 307 12.52 -2.58 -15.55
CA GLY A 307 13.64 -3.05 -16.37
C GLY A 307 13.86 -2.11 -17.56
N ASP A 308 13.76 -2.64 -18.78
CA ASP A 308 13.90 -1.85 -20.02
C ASP A 308 12.57 -1.32 -20.57
N PHE A 309 11.47 -1.66 -19.93
CA PHE A 309 10.13 -1.24 -20.35
C PHE A 309 9.71 0.06 -19.65
N THR A 310 9.22 1.00 -20.44
CA THR A 310 8.75 2.28 -19.94
C THR A 310 7.32 2.54 -20.40
N VAL A 311 6.46 2.96 -19.50
CA VAL A 311 5.04 3.24 -19.76
C VAL A 311 4.60 4.52 -19.05
N ASP A 312 3.70 5.26 -19.67
CA ASP A 312 3.08 6.43 -19.05
C ASP A 312 2.02 6.01 -18.02
N ALA A 313 1.94 6.75 -16.94
CA ALA A 313 1.00 6.53 -15.86
C ALA A 313 0.45 7.85 -15.34
N THR A 314 -0.65 7.76 -14.59
CA THR A 314 -1.32 8.93 -14.03
C THR A 314 -1.53 8.74 -12.55
N VAL A 315 -1.21 9.75 -11.75
CA VAL A 315 -1.50 9.77 -10.32
C VAL A 315 -3.02 9.73 -10.11
N THR A 316 -3.48 8.79 -9.32
CA THR A 316 -4.90 8.68 -8.94
C THR A 316 -5.14 9.13 -7.50
N GLN A 317 -4.23 8.78 -6.59
CA GLN A 317 -4.39 9.05 -5.17
C GLN A 317 -3.04 9.35 -4.53
N GLU A 318 -3.05 10.21 -3.52
CA GLU A 318 -1.93 10.46 -2.64
C GLU A 318 -2.37 10.18 -1.20
N ALA A 319 -1.61 9.36 -0.48
CA ALA A 319 -1.91 9.06 0.92
C ALA A 319 -1.71 10.30 1.81
N HIS A 320 -2.61 10.50 2.75
CA HIS A 320 -2.50 11.58 3.74
C HIS A 320 -1.69 11.16 4.99
N THR A 321 -1.28 9.91 5.04
CA THR A 321 -0.48 9.34 6.13
C THR A 321 0.96 9.11 5.68
N ILE A 322 1.88 9.23 6.64
CA ILE A 322 3.29 8.91 6.44
C ILE A 322 3.54 7.56 7.10
N ASP A 323 4.16 6.63 6.37
CA ASP A 323 4.62 5.37 6.92
C ASP A 323 5.69 5.65 8.00
N PRO A 324 5.51 5.19 9.25
CA PRO A 324 6.42 5.52 10.34
C PRO A 324 7.77 4.80 10.24
N VAL A 325 7.86 3.70 9.50
CA VAL A 325 9.07 2.91 9.34
C VAL A 325 9.95 3.48 8.23
N THR A 326 9.37 3.68 7.05
CA THR A 326 10.08 4.16 5.86
C THR A 326 10.17 5.68 5.80
N ARG A 327 9.37 6.40 6.59
CA ARG A 327 9.24 7.86 6.56
C ARG A 327 8.82 8.40 5.20
N THR A 328 8.10 7.58 4.43
CA THR A 328 7.58 7.93 3.11
C THR A 328 6.06 8.09 3.13
N ARG A 329 5.55 8.81 2.14
CA ARG A 329 4.13 8.83 1.81
C ARG A 329 3.91 8.07 0.51
N THR A 330 2.82 7.33 0.45
CA THR A 330 2.47 6.54 -0.72
C THR A 330 1.69 7.38 -1.72
N VAL A 331 2.12 7.32 -2.97
CA VAL A 331 1.38 7.88 -4.12
C VAL A 331 0.98 6.73 -5.02
N ARG A 332 -0.31 6.62 -5.31
CA ARG A 332 -0.84 5.57 -6.16
C ARG A 332 -1.06 6.10 -7.57
N LEU A 333 -0.58 5.37 -8.54
CA LEU A 333 -0.74 5.65 -9.95
C LEU A 333 -1.53 4.52 -10.61
N LEU A 334 -2.24 4.85 -11.67
CA LEU A 334 -2.88 3.90 -12.56
C LEU A 334 -2.03 3.74 -13.82
N VAL A 335 -1.78 2.51 -14.19
CA VAL A 335 -1.06 2.14 -15.41
C VAL A 335 -1.89 1.18 -16.25
N SER A 336 -2.00 1.46 -17.55
CA SER A 336 -2.66 0.57 -18.50
C SER A 336 -1.69 -0.54 -18.93
N ASN A 337 -2.17 -1.77 -18.98
CA ASN A 337 -1.38 -2.97 -19.26
C ASN A 337 -2.05 -3.90 -20.29
N PRO A 338 -2.39 -3.40 -21.49
CA PRO A 338 -3.15 -4.18 -22.48
C PRO A 338 -2.37 -5.39 -23.02
N GLU A 339 -1.05 -5.33 -23.02
CA GLU A 339 -0.18 -6.42 -23.46
C GLU A 339 0.19 -7.39 -22.33
N HIS A 340 -0.30 -7.18 -21.11
CA HIS A 340 -0.01 -7.98 -19.91
C HIS A 340 1.51 -8.19 -19.67
N ARG A 341 2.29 -7.13 -19.90
CA ARG A 341 3.76 -7.15 -19.68
C ARG A 341 4.15 -6.82 -18.25
N LEU A 342 3.26 -6.14 -17.55
CA LEU A 342 3.44 -5.78 -16.14
C LEU A 342 2.69 -6.78 -15.27
N HIS A 343 3.32 -7.19 -14.16
CA HIS A 343 2.72 -8.12 -13.21
C HIS A 343 2.80 -7.58 -11.78
N PRO A 344 1.77 -7.81 -10.95
CA PRO A 344 1.82 -7.48 -9.53
C PRO A 344 3.04 -8.09 -8.84
N GLY A 345 3.67 -7.32 -7.93
CA GLY A 345 4.90 -7.71 -7.22
C GLY A 345 6.20 -7.26 -7.90
N GLN A 346 6.13 -6.69 -9.11
CA GLN A 346 7.32 -6.15 -9.75
C GLN A 346 7.70 -4.79 -9.15
N PHE A 347 9.01 -4.56 -8.98
CA PHE A 347 9.54 -3.24 -8.65
C PHE A 347 9.48 -2.31 -9.85
N ALA A 348 9.21 -1.04 -9.58
CA ALA A 348 9.09 0.00 -10.58
C ALA A 348 9.86 1.25 -10.17
N GLU A 349 10.49 1.89 -11.14
CA GLU A 349 11.04 3.24 -11.01
C GLU A 349 9.98 4.23 -11.48
N VAL A 350 9.53 5.13 -10.61
CA VAL A 350 8.49 6.11 -10.93
C VAL A 350 9.12 7.48 -11.08
N TYR A 351 8.90 8.11 -12.21
CA TYR A 351 9.39 9.43 -12.55
C TYR A 351 8.20 10.39 -12.72
N PHE A 352 7.93 11.18 -11.69
CA PHE A 352 6.91 12.23 -11.75
C PHE A 352 7.43 13.41 -12.56
N ARG A 353 6.63 13.92 -13.49
CA ARG A 353 7.01 15.01 -14.39
C ARG A 353 6.35 16.30 -13.96
N PHE A 354 7.14 17.35 -13.85
CA PHE A 354 6.70 18.67 -13.44
C PHE A 354 7.23 19.75 -14.37
N LEU A 355 6.48 20.85 -14.40
CA LEU A 355 6.91 22.12 -14.96
C LEU A 355 7.17 23.09 -13.83
N THR A 356 8.23 23.89 -13.93
CA THR A 356 8.43 25.00 -12.99
C THR A 356 7.28 25.99 -13.12
N LYS A 357 6.75 26.45 -11.96
CA LYS A 357 5.62 27.40 -11.93
C LYS A 357 5.98 28.79 -12.49
N MET A 358 7.24 29.14 -12.43
CA MET A 358 7.81 30.39 -12.91
C MET A 358 9.03 30.10 -13.78
N PRO A 359 9.38 31.00 -14.72
CA PRO A 359 10.63 30.90 -15.45
C PRO A 359 11.82 30.87 -14.48
N VAL A 360 12.70 29.88 -14.62
CA VAL A 360 13.92 29.72 -13.83
C VAL A 360 15.13 29.67 -14.75
N MET A 361 16.30 30.12 -14.25
CA MET A 361 17.54 29.89 -14.92
C MET A 361 18.01 28.45 -14.64
N ALA A 362 18.18 27.67 -15.69
CA ALA A 362 18.65 26.30 -15.60
C ALA A 362 20.01 26.14 -16.24
N VAL A 363 20.92 25.51 -15.51
CA VAL A 363 22.26 25.12 -15.97
C VAL A 363 22.31 23.62 -16.19
N SER A 364 23.14 23.16 -17.11
CA SER A 364 23.38 21.72 -17.29
C SER A 364 24.18 21.18 -16.09
N GLU A 365 23.95 19.92 -15.73
CA GLU A 365 24.70 19.24 -14.68
C GLU A 365 26.22 19.28 -14.94
N SER A 366 26.62 19.21 -16.21
CA SER A 366 28.03 19.30 -16.64
C SER A 366 28.70 20.65 -16.37
N ALA A 367 27.94 21.70 -16.05
CA ALA A 367 28.45 23.00 -15.68
C ALA A 367 28.57 23.19 -14.16
N LEU A 368 28.11 22.22 -13.36
CA LEU A 368 28.17 22.29 -11.91
C LEU A 368 29.47 21.70 -11.38
N MET A 369 30.11 22.39 -10.46
CA MET A 369 31.32 21.96 -9.76
C MET A 369 31.10 22.04 -8.24
N ARG A 370 31.87 21.26 -7.49
CA ARG A 370 31.89 21.36 -6.02
C ARG A 370 32.91 22.43 -5.59
N GLY A 371 32.41 23.42 -4.88
CA GLY A 371 33.26 24.42 -4.22
C GLY A 371 34.02 23.83 -3.02
N PRO A 372 35.02 24.53 -2.51
CA PRO A 372 35.81 24.11 -1.34
C PRO A 372 34.97 23.95 -0.06
N ASP A 373 33.87 24.68 0.05
CA ASP A 373 32.87 24.66 1.10
C ASP A 373 31.87 23.48 0.96
N GLY A 374 31.93 22.74 -0.16
CA GLY A 374 31.05 21.65 -0.49
C GLY A 374 29.75 22.07 -1.19
N ASP A 375 29.55 23.32 -1.47
CA ASP A 375 28.43 23.85 -2.23
C ASP A 375 28.62 23.69 -3.76
N TRP A 376 27.51 23.76 -4.49
CA TRP A 376 27.55 23.73 -5.94
C TRP A 376 27.84 25.12 -6.51
N THR A 377 28.85 25.20 -7.36
CA THR A 377 29.28 26.43 -8.01
C THR A 377 29.27 26.33 -9.53
N VAL A 378 29.18 27.46 -10.21
CA VAL A 378 29.29 27.58 -11.67
C VAL A 378 30.26 28.70 -12.00
N PHE A 379 31.00 28.58 -13.09
CA PHE A 379 31.76 29.67 -13.63
C PHE A 379 30.87 30.63 -14.44
N VAL A 380 31.15 31.92 -14.32
CA VAL A 380 30.47 32.97 -15.05
C VAL A 380 31.54 33.78 -15.81
N GLU A 381 31.29 34.10 -17.08
CA GLU A 381 32.12 34.99 -17.87
C GLU A 381 31.80 36.45 -17.53
N ASP A 382 32.81 37.24 -17.18
CA ASP A 382 32.71 38.68 -16.85
C ASP A 382 32.77 39.55 -18.11
#